data_366093cf8b02dbcd0ecb43bdf626f7d4
#
_entry.id   366093cf8b02dbcd0ecb43bdf626f7d4
#
_cell.length_a   1.000
_cell.length_b   1.000
_cell.length_c   1.000
_cell.angle_alpha   90.00
_cell.angle_beta   90.00
_cell.angle_gamma   90.00
#
_symmetry.space_group_name_H-M   'P 1'
#
loop_
_entity.id
_entity.type
_entity.pdbx_description
1 polymer ?
#
loop_
_entity_poly.entity_id
_entity_poly.type
_entity_poly.pdbx_seq_one_letter_code
_entity_poly.pdbx_strand_id
1 'polypeptide(L)'
;MAKVSIIGTGTWGIALGMVLAQNGHEVTAWSALPKEIEALRESYTCKNLPGVEIPRSIVFTADLQEACTDKEMLVLSVPSVFTRGVAKQMNPFVKEGQLIVSV
;
A
#
# COMPACT_ATOMS: atom_id res chain seq x y z
N MET A 1 -5.17 -3.47 16.75
CA MET A 1 -4.28 -3.52 15.59
C MET A 1 -5.06 -3.98 14.37
N ALA A 2 -4.99 -3.24 13.28
CA ALA A 2 -5.67 -3.59 12.04
C ALA A 2 -4.66 -4.02 10.98
N LYS A 3 -5.11 -4.82 10.03
CA LYS A 3 -4.34 -5.17 8.84
C LYS A 3 -4.79 -4.25 7.71
N VAL A 4 -3.87 -3.39 7.27
CA VAL A 4 -4.15 -2.34 6.28
C VAL A 4 -3.27 -2.53 5.06
N SER A 5 -3.84 -2.38 3.88
CA SER A 5 -3.07 -2.39 2.65
C SER A 5 -3.16 -1.02 1.97
N ILE A 6 -2.01 -0.49 1.57
CA ILE A 6 -1.92 0.75 0.81
C ILE A 6 -1.76 0.37 -0.66
N ILE A 7 -2.76 0.67 -1.45
CA ILE A 7 -2.74 0.36 -2.88
C ILE A 7 -2.17 1.55 -3.63
N GLY A 8 -0.87 1.49 -3.88
CA GLY A 8 -0.10 2.57 -4.48
C GLY A 8 1.05 3.00 -3.57
N THR A 9 2.24 3.19 -4.14
CA THR A 9 3.44 3.56 -3.40
C THR A 9 3.88 4.99 -3.69
N GLY A 10 2.94 5.86 -4.02
CA GLY A 10 3.21 7.28 -4.14
C GLY A 10 3.50 7.92 -2.78
N THR A 11 3.93 9.18 -2.79
CA THR A 11 4.34 9.91 -1.58
C THR A 11 3.26 9.87 -0.48
N TRP A 12 2.01 10.13 -0.85
CA TRP A 12 0.89 10.11 0.11
C TRP A 12 0.65 8.72 0.69
N GLY A 13 0.68 7.69 -0.17
CA GLY A 13 0.49 6.31 0.27
C GLY A 13 1.55 5.88 1.26
N ILE A 14 2.80 6.15 0.95
CA ILE A 14 3.93 5.81 1.84
C ILE A 14 3.84 6.58 3.15
N ALA A 15 3.54 7.88 3.11
CA ALA A 15 3.41 8.70 4.31
C ALA A 15 2.29 8.17 5.22
N LEU A 16 1.14 7.85 4.66
CA LEU A 16 0.02 7.29 5.42
C LEU A 16 0.37 5.92 5.99
N GLY A 17 1.03 5.08 5.21
CA GLY A 17 1.48 3.77 5.67
C GLY A 17 2.44 3.86 6.85
N MET A 18 3.34 4.84 6.84
CA MET A 18 4.26 5.08 7.94
C MET A 18 3.52 5.47 9.22
N VAL A 19 2.53 6.35 9.13
CA VAL A 19 1.72 6.75 10.28
C VAL A 19 0.99 5.55 10.87
N LEU A 20 0.37 4.73 10.03
CA LEU A 20 -0.34 3.52 10.46
C LEU A 20 0.61 2.51 11.12
N ALA A 21 1.78 2.31 10.54
CA ALA A 21 2.78 1.40 11.09
C ALA A 21 3.28 1.86 12.47
N GLN A 22 3.47 3.17 12.64
CA GLN A 22 3.88 3.75 13.91
C GLN A 22 2.81 3.57 14.99
N ASN A 23 1.55 3.47 14.60
CA ASN A 23 0.44 3.23 15.52
C ASN A 23 0.16 1.75 15.75
N GLY A 24 1.06 0.87 15.34
CA GLY A 24 0.97 -0.56 15.63
C GLY A 24 0.15 -1.37 14.65
N HIS A 25 -0.27 -0.82 13.52
CA HIS A 25 -1.01 -1.56 12.51
C HIS A 25 -0.07 -2.34 11.60
N GLU A 26 -0.54 -3.47 11.08
CA GLU A 26 0.19 -4.21 10.05
C GLU A 26 -0.10 -3.54 8.69
N VAL A 27 0.94 -3.08 8.02
CA VAL A 27 0.81 -2.34 6.76
C VAL A 27 1.49 -3.11 5.63
N THR A 28 0.75 -3.28 4.54
CA THR A 28 1.27 -3.80 3.28
C THR A 28 1.11 -2.70 2.24
N ALA A 29 2.15 -2.46 1.44
CA ALA A 29 2.10 -1.46 0.37
C ALA A 29 2.28 -2.14 -0.98
N TRP A 30 1.40 -1.83 -1.91
CA TRP A 30 1.39 -2.44 -3.23
C TRP A 30 1.71 -1.43 -4.32
N SER A 31 2.49 -1.87 -5.31
CA SER A 31 2.71 -1.13 -6.54
C SER A 31 2.59 -2.09 -7.74
N ALA A 32 2.10 -1.57 -8.85
CA ALA A 32 2.06 -2.31 -10.11
C ALA A 32 3.44 -2.48 -10.74
N LEU A 33 4.45 -1.77 -10.24
CA LEU A 33 5.80 -1.78 -10.80
C LEU A 33 6.74 -2.62 -9.94
N PRO A 34 7.09 -3.85 -10.36
CA PRO A 34 7.98 -4.72 -9.57
C PRO A 34 9.33 -4.10 -9.25
N LYS A 35 9.89 -3.31 -10.17
CA LYS A 35 11.17 -2.63 -9.94
C LYS A 35 11.10 -1.63 -8.81
N GLU A 36 9.99 -0.91 -8.70
CA GLU A 36 9.76 0.02 -7.61
C GLU A 36 9.69 -0.71 -6.27
N ILE A 37 9.00 -1.84 -6.24
CA ILE A 37 8.91 -2.69 -5.05
C ILE A 37 10.29 -3.21 -4.64
N GLU A 38 11.10 -3.65 -5.58
CA GLU A 38 12.46 -4.10 -5.29
C GLU A 38 13.31 -3.00 -4.68
N ALA A 39 13.24 -1.79 -5.25
CA ALA A 39 13.97 -0.64 -4.72
C ALA A 39 13.54 -0.29 -3.30
N LEU A 40 12.24 -0.31 -3.02
CA LEU A 40 11.72 -0.03 -1.69
C LEU A 40 12.12 -1.10 -0.67
N ARG A 41 12.15 -2.37 -1.07
CA ARG A 41 12.58 -3.46 -0.20
C ARG A 41 14.06 -3.37 0.15
N GLU A 42 14.88 -2.86 -0.76
CA GLU A 42 16.31 -2.74 -0.54
C GLU A 42 16.65 -1.56 0.36
N SER A 43 16.06 -0.40 0.09
CA SER A 43 16.47 0.85 0.73
C SER A 43 15.56 1.30 1.87
N TYR A 44 14.28 0.93 1.84
CA TYR A 44 13.26 1.43 2.77
C TYR A 44 13.26 2.96 2.82
N THR A 45 13.48 3.60 1.67
CA THR A 45 13.44 5.05 1.53
C THR A 45 12.59 5.42 0.32
N CYS A 46 12.02 6.62 0.34
CA CYS A 46 11.23 7.14 -0.76
C CYS A 46 11.93 8.39 -1.34
N LYS A 47 12.06 8.47 -2.66
CA LYS A 47 12.70 9.62 -3.34
C LYS A 47 12.04 10.94 -2.99
N ASN A 48 10.73 10.93 -2.81
CA ASN A 48 9.96 12.14 -2.53
C ASN A 48 9.93 12.50 -1.04
N LEU A 49 10.56 11.67 -0.19
CA LEU A 49 10.65 11.87 1.26
C LEU A 49 12.12 11.70 1.67
N PRO A 50 13.02 12.60 1.21
CA PRO A 50 14.45 12.45 1.52
C PRO A 50 14.70 12.59 3.03
N GLY A 51 15.59 11.76 3.54
CA GLY A 51 15.94 11.75 4.96
C GLY A 51 14.94 11.01 5.85
N VAL A 52 13.87 10.46 5.28
CA VAL A 52 12.88 9.69 6.02
C VAL A 52 13.10 8.21 5.77
N GLU A 53 13.25 7.43 6.83
CA GLU A 53 13.38 5.98 6.75
C GLU A 53 12.00 5.34 6.94
N ILE A 54 11.63 4.46 6.00
CA ILE A 54 10.36 3.73 6.06
C ILE A 54 10.49 2.60 7.09
N PRO A 55 9.52 2.42 8.01
CA PRO A 55 9.58 1.31 8.96
C PRO A 55 9.68 -0.04 8.25
N ARG A 56 10.58 -0.89 8.73
CA ARG A 56 10.80 -2.21 8.14
C ARG A 56 9.66 -3.18 8.38
N SER A 57 8.71 -2.82 9.23
CA SER A 57 7.48 -3.59 9.44
C SER A 57 6.52 -3.48 8.25
N ILE A 58 6.68 -2.48 7.39
CA ILE A 58 5.86 -2.36 6.19
C ILE A 58 6.32 -3.40 5.16
N VAL A 59 5.37 -4.19 4.66
CA VAL A 59 5.62 -5.20 3.64
C VAL A 59 5.30 -4.61 2.27
N PHE A 60 6.27 -4.64 1.37
CA PHE A 60 6.07 -4.18 -0.01
C PHE A 60 5.79 -5.38 -0.92
N THR A 61 4.80 -5.26 -1.79
CA THR A 61 4.43 -6.33 -2.72
C THR A 61 3.98 -5.77 -4.06
N ALA A 62 4.25 -6.51 -5.13
CA ALA A 62 3.71 -6.24 -6.46
C ALA A 62 2.52 -7.16 -6.77
N ASP A 63 2.15 -8.04 -5.85
CA ASP A 63 1.05 -8.98 -6.00
C ASP A 63 -0.22 -8.39 -5.40
N LEU A 64 -1.18 -8.02 -6.26
CA LEU A 64 -2.43 -7.40 -5.83
C LEU A 64 -3.29 -8.36 -5.00
N GLN A 65 -3.26 -9.64 -5.30
CA GLN A 65 -3.97 -10.65 -4.53
C GLN A 65 -3.48 -10.67 -3.09
N GLU A 66 -2.16 -10.70 -2.89
CA GLU A 66 -1.55 -10.65 -1.57
C GLU A 66 -1.93 -9.36 -0.84
N ALA A 67 -1.92 -8.23 -1.56
CA ALA A 67 -2.25 -6.93 -0.98
C ALA A 67 -3.70 -6.84 -0.52
N CYS A 68 -4.62 -7.54 -1.19
CA CYS A 68 -6.04 -7.48 -0.85
C CYS A 68 -6.49 -8.57 0.11
N THR A 69 -5.75 -9.66 0.25
CA THR A 69 -6.17 -10.82 1.04
C THR A 69 -5.98 -10.57 2.54
N ASP A 70 -7.01 -10.90 3.32
CA ASP A 70 -7.01 -10.80 4.78
C ASP A 70 -6.71 -9.41 5.34
N LYS A 71 -7.06 -8.37 4.59
CA LYS A 71 -6.92 -6.99 5.05
C LYS A 71 -8.27 -6.46 5.52
N GLU A 72 -8.25 -5.68 6.58
CA GLU A 72 -9.43 -5.03 7.11
C GLU A 72 -9.73 -3.73 6.37
N MET A 73 -8.69 -3.05 5.90
CA MET A 73 -8.81 -1.79 5.18
C MET A 73 -7.90 -1.78 3.96
N LEU A 74 -8.42 -1.30 2.84
CA LEU A 74 -7.68 -1.08 1.61
C LEU A 74 -7.71 0.41 1.30
N VAL A 75 -6.53 1.05 1.28
CA VAL A 75 -6.40 2.48 1.01
C VAL A 75 -5.93 2.67 -0.42
N LEU A 76 -6.79 3.26 -1.25
CA LEU A 76 -6.45 3.55 -2.65
C LEU A 76 -5.72 4.89 -2.72
N SER A 77 -4.42 4.84 -2.99
CA SER A 77 -3.58 6.03 -3.12
C SER A 77 -2.89 6.12 -4.47
N VAL A 78 -3.50 5.53 -5.50
CA VAL A 78 -3.02 5.66 -6.88
C VAL A 78 -3.54 6.96 -7.50
N PRO A 79 -2.82 7.51 -8.51
CA PRO A 79 -3.35 8.67 -9.24
C PRO A 79 -4.75 8.43 -9.78
N SER A 80 -5.60 9.45 -9.77
CA SER A 80 -7.02 9.30 -10.12
C SER A 80 -7.27 8.69 -11.49
N VAL A 81 -6.37 8.93 -12.45
CA VAL A 81 -6.48 8.35 -13.79
C VAL A 81 -6.37 6.83 -13.80
N PHE A 82 -5.74 6.25 -12.77
CA PHE A 82 -5.53 4.80 -12.65
C PHE A 82 -6.48 4.13 -11.66
N THR A 83 -7.22 4.91 -10.87
CA THR A 83 -8.05 4.38 -9.78
C THR A 83 -9.08 3.37 -10.26
N ARG A 84 -9.76 3.67 -11.37
CA ARG A 84 -10.79 2.78 -11.92
C ARG A 84 -10.19 1.45 -12.36
N GLY A 85 -9.06 1.48 -13.06
CA GLY A 85 -8.40 0.26 -13.52
C GLY A 85 -7.90 -0.60 -12.37
N VAL A 86 -7.31 0.01 -11.37
CA VAL A 86 -6.83 -0.69 -10.18
C VAL A 86 -7.99 -1.27 -9.38
N ALA A 87 -9.06 -0.49 -9.17
CA ALA A 87 -10.24 -0.98 -8.47
C ALA A 87 -10.87 -2.19 -9.17
N LYS A 88 -10.90 -2.16 -10.49
CA LYS A 88 -11.41 -3.28 -11.29
C LYS A 88 -10.53 -4.53 -11.12
N GLN A 89 -9.21 -4.37 -11.09
CA GLN A 89 -8.29 -5.47 -10.84
C GLN A 89 -8.41 -6.04 -9.43
N MET A 90 -8.74 -5.20 -8.45
CA MET A 90 -8.92 -5.62 -7.06
C MET A 90 -10.20 -6.42 -6.86
N ASN A 91 -11.21 -6.19 -7.68
CA ASN A 91 -12.55 -6.72 -7.47
C ASN A 91 -12.60 -8.23 -7.19
N PRO A 92 -11.85 -9.09 -7.91
CA PRO A 92 -11.86 -10.54 -7.62
C PRO A 92 -11.29 -10.90 -6.24
N PHE A 93 -10.50 -10.01 -5.63
CA PHE A 93 -9.80 -10.27 -4.38
C PHE A 93 -10.42 -9.59 -3.17
N VAL A 94 -11.32 -8.64 -3.42
CA VAL A 94 -11.99 -7.89 -2.34
C VAL A 94 -13.14 -8.72 -1.81
N LYS A 95 -13.20 -8.87 -0.48
CA LYS A 95 -14.24 -9.60 0.19
C LYS A 95 -15.20 -8.66 0.88
N GLU A 96 -16.41 -9.16 1.14
CA GLU A 96 -17.41 -8.46 1.92
C GLU A 96 -16.84 -8.15 3.31
N GLY A 97 -17.11 -6.97 3.80
CA GLY A 97 -16.63 -6.53 5.11
C GLY A 97 -15.31 -5.75 5.08
N GLN A 98 -14.62 -5.73 3.96
CA GLN A 98 -13.41 -4.91 3.84
C GLN A 98 -13.76 -3.45 3.60
N LEU A 99 -13.10 -2.55 4.33
CA LEU A 99 -13.29 -1.10 4.16
C LEU A 99 -12.34 -0.59 3.07
N ILE A 100 -12.88 0.10 2.09
CA ILE A 100 -12.09 0.72 1.02
C ILE A 100 -12.13 2.23 1.17
N VAL A 101 -10.96 2.84 1.26
CA VAL A 101 -10.81 4.30 1.40
C VAL A 101 -9.99 4.84 0.24
N SER A 102 -10.48 5.88 -0.41
CA SER A 102 -9.75 6.57 -1.48
C SER A 102 -9.19 7.88 -0.95
N VAL A 103 -7.93 8.13 -1.24
CA VAL A 103 -7.25 9.35 -0.82
C VAL A 103 -6.63 10.11 -1.98
#